data_61d016da6860e289828203a322bff793
#
_entry.id   61d016da6860e289828203a322bff793
#
_cell.length_a   1.000
_cell.length_b   1.000
_cell.length_c   1.000
_cell.angle_alpha   90.00
_cell.angle_beta   90.00
_cell.angle_gamma   90.00
#
_symmetry.space_group_name_H-M   'P 1'
#
loop_
_entity.id
_entity.type
_entity.pdbx_description
1 polymer ?
#
loop_
_entity_poly.entity_id
_entity_poly.type
_entity_poly.pdbx_seq_one_letter_code
_entity_poly.pdbx_strand_id
1 'polypeptide(L)'
;MKKIHTLLLAGVVAASALGGCATRKADANDNEMVRVADGEFMIGDSAYRFVGVNMWYGAILGSEGRGGDRQRLERELDSLEAIGVNNLRILVGGDGEEGIPSHISPVLQTGPGQYNDTLLRGLDYLLTRLEAHNMKAVLYLNNAWEWSGGYGAYLEWAGAGKAPVPVVDGWDKYQAYVAQFVHNDSAKQLAYNHIRNIVGRTNSITGKPYKDSPAIMTWEIANEPRAFGEDSLSKARLEDYILTSARIIKEIDPNHLVSTGSEGLHGCERDLDLWARIHQAPEIDYAILHLWPYNWQWVDSGTTVSGVDSAWMKSKEYIEKHIDAFKGKPIVLEEFGYPRDFMSYAPGSPTVGRDKFFEYVLDMIFKDGKINGCNIWGWGGTAVPRHDTWQTGDPYTGDP
;
A
#
# COMPACT_ATOMS: atom_id res chain seq x y z
N MET A 1 10.70 57.25 -70.21
CA MET A 1 11.44 57.99 -69.16
C MET A 1 11.45 57.14 -67.89
N LYS A 2 12.62 57.06 -67.25
CA LYS A 2 13.00 56.49 -66.00
C LYS A 2 13.16 54.94 -65.89
N LYS A 3 14.42 54.57 -65.85
CA LYS A 3 15.05 53.29 -65.57
C LYS A 3 14.76 52.87 -64.17
N ILE A 4 14.56 51.59 -63.91
CA ILE A 4 14.65 50.95 -62.59
C ILE A 4 15.70 49.84 -62.67
N HIS A 5 16.68 49.95 -61.79
CA HIS A 5 17.82 49.05 -61.68
C HIS A 5 17.40 47.75 -60.90
N THR A 6 17.82 46.64 -61.47
CA THR A 6 17.72 45.34 -60.82
C THR A 6 18.94 45.10 -59.91
N LEU A 7 18.76 44.90 -58.60
CA LEU A 7 19.80 44.39 -57.68
C LEU A 7 19.51 42.93 -57.46
N LEU A 8 20.42 42.04 -57.80
CA LEU A 8 20.49 40.67 -57.37
C LEU A 8 21.11 40.63 -55.99
N LEU A 9 20.42 40.07 -55.01
CA LEU A 9 20.97 39.64 -53.75
C LEU A 9 20.96 38.12 -53.67
N ALA A 10 22.15 37.52 -53.58
CA ALA A 10 22.35 36.12 -53.34
C ALA A 10 22.05 35.82 -51.85
N GLY A 11 21.02 35.07 -51.54
CA GLY A 11 20.71 34.61 -50.20
C GLY A 11 21.31 33.24 -49.96
N VAL A 12 22.19 33.17 -48.95
CA VAL A 12 22.74 31.93 -48.40
C VAL A 12 21.63 31.22 -47.62
N VAL A 13 21.26 30.01 -48.08
CA VAL A 13 20.34 29.14 -47.32
C VAL A 13 21.14 28.41 -46.25
N ALA A 14 21.00 28.86 -45.00
CA ALA A 14 21.44 28.10 -43.82
C ALA A 14 20.37 27.05 -43.49
N ALA A 15 20.67 25.77 -43.68
CA ALA A 15 19.83 24.69 -43.27
C ALA A 15 19.92 24.53 -41.73
N SER A 16 18.93 25.06 -41.03
CA SER A 16 18.74 24.80 -39.60
C SER A 16 18.13 23.42 -39.47
N ALA A 17 18.90 22.45 -38.95
CA ALA A 17 18.39 21.18 -38.51
C ALA A 17 17.53 21.41 -37.25
N LEU A 18 16.23 21.52 -37.42
CA LEU A 18 15.26 21.43 -36.33
C LEU A 18 15.20 19.98 -35.89
N GLY A 19 15.91 19.67 -34.81
CA GLY A 19 15.70 18.46 -34.01
C GLY A 19 14.26 18.47 -33.52
N GLY A 20 13.38 17.72 -34.15
CA GLY A 20 12.03 17.50 -33.69
C GLY A 20 12.08 16.74 -32.41
N CYS A 21 11.88 17.43 -31.28
CA CYS A 21 11.43 16.82 -30.07
C CYS A 21 10.04 16.27 -30.40
N ALA A 22 9.95 14.95 -30.63
CA ALA A 22 8.67 14.28 -30.78
C ALA A 22 8.01 14.35 -29.40
N THR A 23 7.12 15.30 -29.18
CA THR A 23 6.17 15.26 -28.08
C THR A 23 5.35 14.00 -28.29
N ARG A 24 5.63 12.97 -27.48
CA ARG A 24 4.76 11.81 -27.34
C ARG A 24 3.36 12.35 -27.04
N LYS A 25 2.40 12.14 -27.94
CA LYS A 25 1.00 12.35 -27.56
C LYS A 25 0.77 11.41 -26.39
N ALA A 26 0.47 11.99 -25.21
CA ALA A 26 0.00 11.20 -24.08
C ALA A 26 -1.21 10.42 -24.58
N ASP A 27 -1.16 9.11 -24.48
CA ASP A 27 -2.33 8.26 -24.71
C ASP A 27 -3.41 8.68 -23.71
N ALA A 28 -4.70 8.57 -24.08
CA ALA A 28 -5.80 8.97 -23.19
C ALA A 28 -5.72 8.27 -21.82
N ASN A 29 -5.09 7.11 -21.73
CA ASN A 29 -4.83 6.35 -20.53
C ASN A 29 -3.81 7.03 -19.59
N ASP A 30 -2.81 7.75 -20.12
CA ASP A 30 -1.79 8.44 -19.30
C ASP A 30 -2.41 9.56 -18.43
N ASN A 31 -3.54 10.11 -18.82
CA ASN A 31 -4.26 11.15 -18.08
C ASN A 31 -5.11 10.60 -16.90
N GLU A 32 -5.27 9.29 -16.79
CA GLU A 32 -6.04 8.64 -15.72
C GLU A 32 -5.15 7.98 -14.66
N MET A 33 -3.85 7.80 -14.97
CA MET A 33 -2.86 7.23 -14.04
C MET A 33 -2.44 8.25 -12.99
N VAL A 34 -2.20 7.79 -11.78
CA VAL A 34 -1.58 8.62 -10.73
C VAL A 34 -0.09 8.72 -11.01
N ARG A 35 0.44 9.91 -11.01
CA ARG A 35 1.87 10.21 -11.15
C ARG A 35 2.35 11.13 -10.04
N VAL A 36 3.65 11.20 -9.81
CA VAL A 36 4.26 12.16 -8.91
C VAL A 36 4.87 13.31 -9.73
N ALA A 37 4.54 14.54 -9.37
CA ALA A 37 5.15 15.75 -9.92
C ALA A 37 5.22 16.82 -8.84
N ASP A 38 6.39 17.46 -8.71
CA ASP A 38 6.63 18.56 -7.77
C ASP A 38 6.26 18.25 -6.31
N GLY A 39 6.44 16.99 -5.89
CA GLY A 39 6.13 16.54 -4.53
C GLY A 39 4.65 16.26 -4.25
N GLU A 40 3.81 16.25 -5.29
CA GLU A 40 2.37 15.97 -5.20
C GLU A 40 1.99 14.77 -6.07
N PHE A 41 0.91 14.08 -5.69
CA PHE A 41 0.24 13.16 -6.59
C PHE A 41 -0.63 13.93 -7.57
N MET A 42 -0.61 13.51 -8.83
CA MET A 42 -1.37 14.12 -9.92
C MET A 42 -2.14 13.06 -10.71
N ILE A 43 -3.36 13.41 -11.14
CA ILE A 43 -4.11 12.71 -12.19
C ILE A 43 -4.39 13.73 -13.28
N GLY A 44 -3.85 13.51 -14.46
CA GLY A 44 -3.81 14.56 -15.49
C GLY A 44 -3.11 15.80 -14.94
N ASP A 45 -3.77 16.96 -15.01
CA ASP A 45 -3.24 18.24 -14.51
C ASP A 45 -3.78 18.62 -13.12
N SER A 46 -4.49 17.72 -12.45
CA SER A 46 -5.11 17.97 -11.16
C SER A 46 -4.35 17.27 -10.03
N ALA A 47 -4.15 17.96 -8.91
CA ALA A 47 -3.61 17.35 -7.71
C ALA A 47 -4.58 16.27 -7.17
N TYR A 48 -4.03 15.11 -6.84
CA TYR A 48 -4.77 14.01 -6.24
C TYR A 48 -4.38 13.87 -4.76
N ARG A 49 -5.27 14.31 -3.88
CA ARG A 49 -5.18 14.07 -2.44
C ARG A 49 -6.29 13.13 -2.05
N PHE A 50 -6.00 12.14 -1.20
CA PHE A 50 -6.97 11.10 -0.96
C PHE A 50 -7.20 10.80 0.53
N VAL A 51 -8.42 10.37 0.79
CA VAL A 51 -8.76 9.59 1.96
C VAL A 51 -9.07 8.19 1.48
N GLY A 52 -8.35 7.25 2.01
CA GLY A 52 -8.50 5.84 1.70
C GLY A 52 -8.80 5.00 2.94
N VAL A 53 -9.04 3.74 2.68
CA VAL A 53 -9.22 2.73 3.73
C VAL A 53 -8.45 1.46 3.37
N ASN A 54 -8.02 0.73 4.39
CA ASN A 54 -7.52 -0.63 4.24
C ASN A 54 -8.72 -1.59 4.13
N MET A 55 -8.85 -2.25 2.98
CA MET A 55 -9.85 -3.27 2.69
C MET A 55 -9.12 -4.53 2.21
N TRP A 56 -8.33 -5.12 3.11
CA TRP A 56 -7.44 -6.24 2.80
C TRP A 56 -8.15 -7.40 2.10
N TYR A 57 -9.41 -7.62 2.41
CA TYR A 57 -10.25 -8.71 1.88
C TYR A 57 -10.96 -8.40 0.55
N GLY A 58 -10.70 -7.25 -0.06
CA GLY A 58 -11.43 -6.80 -1.25
C GLY A 58 -11.40 -7.78 -2.42
N ALA A 59 -10.23 -8.40 -2.68
CA ALA A 59 -10.09 -9.43 -3.71
C ALA A 59 -10.87 -10.70 -3.38
N ILE A 60 -11.01 -11.06 -2.09
CA ILE A 60 -11.80 -12.22 -1.65
C ILE A 60 -13.27 -11.98 -1.93
N LEU A 61 -13.81 -10.80 -1.56
CA LEU A 61 -15.21 -10.46 -1.87
C LEU A 61 -15.50 -10.46 -3.37
N GLY A 62 -14.53 -9.99 -4.19
CA GLY A 62 -14.64 -9.99 -5.65
C GLY A 62 -14.65 -11.38 -6.29
N SER A 63 -14.26 -12.43 -5.56
CA SER A 63 -14.14 -13.78 -6.07
C SER A 63 -15.52 -14.47 -6.21
N GLU A 64 -15.55 -15.55 -7.00
CA GLU A 64 -16.71 -16.47 -7.11
C GLU A 64 -16.54 -17.71 -6.22
N GLY A 65 -15.50 -17.75 -5.41
CA GLY A 65 -15.17 -18.86 -4.54
C GLY A 65 -15.60 -18.66 -3.10
N ARG A 66 -14.99 -19.44 -2.22
CA ARG A 66 -15.22 -19.34 -0.78
C ARG A 66 -14.85 -17.92 -0.28
N GLY A 67 -15.76 -17.32 0.47
CA GLY A 67 -15.61 -15.95 0.98
C GLY A 67 -16.02 -14.86 -0.02
N GLY A 68 -16.32 -15.20 -1.27
CA GLY A 68 -16.79 -14.24 -2.27
C GLY A 68 -18.20 -13.74 -1.98
N ASP A 69 -18.39 -12.43 -2.09
CA ASP A 69 -19.70 -11.77 -2.01
C ASP A 69 -19.62 -10.43 -2.79
N ARG A 70 -19.81 -10.54 -4.10
CA ARG A 70 -19.80 -9.37 -4.99
C ARG A 70 -20.89 -8.36 -4.65
N GLN A 71 -22.03 -8.80 -4.12
CA GLN A 71 -23.11 -7.88 -3.73
C GLN A 71 -22.70 -7.06 -2.51
N ARG A 72 -22.01 -7.68 -1.55
CA ARG A 72 -21.41 -6.94 -0.42
C ARG A 72 -20.34 -5.98 -0.92
N LEU A 73 -19.46 -6.42 -1.82
CA LEU A 73 -18.42 -5.57 -2.40
C LEU A 73 -19.02 -4.31 -3.02
N GLU A 74 -20.05 -4.45 -3.87
CA GLU A 74 -20.70 -3.28 -4.51
C GLU A 74 -21.30 -2.34 -3.46
N ARG A 75 -22.04 -2.85 -2.46
CA ARG A 75 -22.60 -2.01 -1.39
C ARG A 75 -21.53 -1.27 -0.59
N GLU A 76 -20.38 -1.92 -0.35
CA GLU A 76 -19.28 -1.28 0.38
C GLU A 76 -18.58 -0.22 -0.47
N LEU A 77 -18.37 -0.45 -1.76
CA LEU A 77 -17.83 0.56 -2.67
C LEU A 77 -18.76 1.77 -2.81
N ASP A 78 -20.08 1.53 -2.99
CA ASP A 78 -21.09 2.60 -3.00
C ASP A 78 -21.05 3.45 -1.71
N SER A 79 -20.91 2.78 -0.56
CA SER A 79 -20.84 3.45 0.75
C SER A 79 -19.58 4.28 0.91
N LEU A 80 -18.43 3.74 0.46
CA LEU A 80 -17.14 4.43 0.49
C LEU A 80 -17.13 5.65 -0.42
N GLU A 81 -17.65 5.51 -1.66
CA GLU A 81 -17.81 6.63 -2.59
C GLU A 81 -18.70 7.74 -2.01
N ALA A 82 -19.83 7.36 -1.40
CA ALA A 82 -20.77 8.30 -0.81
C ALA A 82 -20.17 9.16 0.33
N ILE A 83 -19.15 8.65 1.03
CA ILE A 83 -18.44 9.39 2.09
C ILE A 83 -17.14 10.05 1.60
N GLY A 84 -16.85 9.97 0.30
CA GLY A 84 -15.69 10.63 -0.31
C GLY A 84 -14.37 9.84 -0.23
N VAL A 85 -14.41 8.55 0.11
CA VAL A 85 -13.24 7.67 0.02
C VAL A 85 -12.97 7.36 -1.46
N ASN A 86 -11.73 7.55 -1.88
CA ASN A 86 -11.31 7.39 -3.28
C ASN A 86 -10.03 6.55 -3.46
N ASN A 87 -9.58 5.89 -2.38
CA ASN A 87 -8.41 5.02 -2.40
C ASN A 87 -8.63 3.79 -1.52
N LEU A 88 -8.21 2.63 -1.98
CA LEU A 88 -8.27 1.38 -1.22
C LEU A 88 -6.90 0.72 -1.16
N ARG A 89 -6.44 0.38 0.03
CA ARG A 89 -5.25 -0.44 0.22
C ARG A 89 -5.67 -1.90 0.39
N ILE A 90 -5.15 -2.79 -0.46
CA ILE A 90 -5.67 -4.14 -0.69
C ILE A 90 -4.52 -5.15 -0.65
N LEU A 91 -4.72 -6.25 0.07
CA LEU A 91 -3.78 -7.36 0.08
C LEU A 91 -3.85 -8.15 -1.24
N VAL A 92 -2.70 -8.34 -1.86
CA VAL A 92 -2.49 -9.32 -2.95
C VAL A 92 -1.52 -10.39 -2.46
N GLY A 93 -1.93 -11.07 -1.41
CA GLY A 93 -1.18 -12.08 -0.67
C GLY A 93 -2.15 -13.04 0.01
N GLY A 94 -1.68 -13.70 1.03
CA GLY A 94 -2.33 -14.81 1.70
C GLY A 94 -1.60 -16.08 1.30
N ASP A 95 -0.57 -16.42 2.07
CA ASP A 95 0.41 -17.43 1.70
C ASP A 95 0.42 -18.56 2.74
N GLY A 96 0.60 -19.79 2.30
CA GLY A 96 0.75 -20.95 3.18
C GLY A 96 -0.44 -21.89 3.20
N GLU A 97 -0.53 -22.66 4.28
CA GLU A 97 -1.60 -23.65 4.47
C GLU A 97 -2.89 -22.99 4.95
N GLU A 98 -4.02 -23.59 4.57
CA GLU A 98 -5.34 -23.22 5.08
C GLU A 98 -5.55 -23.70 6.52
N GLY A 99 -6.31 -22.93 7.31
CA GLY A 99 -6.75 -23.35 8.65
C GLY A 99 -5.72 -23.13 9.76
N ILE A 100 -4.65 -22.39 9.52
CA ILE A 100 -3.74 -21.95 10.57
C ILE A 100 -4.48 -20.92 11.44
N PRO A 101 -4.45 -21.04 12.79
CA PRO A 101 -5.06 -20.06 13.67
C PRO A 101 -4.55 -18.63 13.38
N SER A 102 -5.43 -17.65 13.47
CA SER A 102 -5.17 -16.23 13.16
C SER A 102 -4.72 -15.90 11.71
N HIS A 103 -4.69 -16.90 10.82
CA HIS A 103 -4.40 -16.63 9.41
C HIS A 103 -5.68 -16.43 8.60
N ILE A 104 -5.63 -15.52 7.65
CA ILE A 104 -6.73 -15.28 6.72
C ILE A 104 -7.01 -16.51 5.84
N SER A 105 -8.25 -16.65 5.42
CA SER A 105 -8.71 -17.73 4.54
C SER A 105 -9.86 -17.23 3.65
N PRO A 106 -9.91 -17.60 2.36
CA PRO A 106 -8.98 -18.49 1.66
C PRO A 106 -7.62 -17.85 1.37
N VAL A 107 -6.56 -18.67 1.25
CA VAL A 107 -5.23 -18.19 0.88
C VAL A 107 -5.11 -18.03 -0.64
N LEU A 108 -4.28 -17.06 -1.05
CA LEU A 108 -3.99 -16.81 -2.47
C LEU A 108 -2.98 -17.80 -3.02
N GLN A 109 -1.99 -18.18 -2.22
CA GLN A 109 -0.88 -19.04 -2.65
C GLN A 109 -0.67 -20.17 -1.64
N THR A 110 -0.92 -21.41 -2.04
CA THR A 110 -0.80 -22.61 -1.19
C THR A 110 0.61 -23.23 -1.21
N GLY A 111 1.45 -22.78 -2.11
CA GLY A 111 2.84 -23.18 -2.30
C GLY A 111 3.48 -22.26 -3.34
N PRO A 112 4.81 -22.25 -3.49
CA PRO A 112 5.50 -21.34 -4.39
C PRO A 112 4.94 -21.38 -5.82
N GLY A 113 4.30 -20.26 -6.25
CA GLY A 113 3.69 -20.16 -7.58
C GLY A 113 2.40 -20.96 -7.78
N GLN A 114 1.84 -21.57 -6.74
CA GLN A 114 0.58 -22.31 -6.78
C GLN A 114 -0.57 -21.42 -6.34
N TYR A 115 -1.13 -20.68 -7.29
CA TYR A 115 -2.15 -19.67 -7.02
C TYR A 115 -3.57 -20.23 -7.03
N ASN A 116 -4.41 -19.64 -6.18
CA ASN A 116 -5.85 -19.78 -6.24
C ASN A 116 -6.41 -18.85 -7.34
N ASP A 117 -6.64 -19.42 -8.53
CA ASP A 117 -7.17 -18.68 -9.68
C ASP A 117 -8.50 -17.97 -9.40
N THR A 118 -9.30 -18.51 -8.48
CA THR A 118 -10.57 -17.89 -8.12
C THR A 118 -10.35 -16.56 -7.40
N LEU A 119 -9.34 -16.47 -6.53
CA LEU A 119 -8.97 -15.22 -5.87
C LEU A 119 -8.30 -14.25 -6.84
N LEU A 120 -7.46 -14.73 -7.76
CA LEU A 120 -6.88 -13.89 -8.81
C LEU A 120 -7.98 -13.27 -9.70
N ARG A 121 -9.02 -14.03 -10.06
CA ARG A 121 -10.19 -13.48 -10.77
C ARG A 121 -11.00 -12.54 -9.89
N GLY A 122 -11.01 -12.76 -8.58
CA GLY A 122 -11.59 -11.83 -7.61
C GLY A 122 -10.89 -10.48 -7.60
N LEU A 123 -9.55 -10.47 -7.65
CA LEU A 123 -8.75 -9.25 -7.82
C LEU A 123 -9.03 -8.58 -9.18
N ASP A 124 -9.07 -9.37 -10.27
CA ASP A 124 -9.44 -8.86 -11.59
C ASP A 124 -10.80 -8.15 -11.57
N TYR A 125 -11.80 -8.75 -10.92
CA TYR A 125 -13.13 -8.16 -10.76
C TYR A 125 -13.09 -6.88 -9.93
N LEU A 126 -12.44 -6.91 -8.77
CA LEU A 126 -12.29 -5.73 -7.90
C LEU A 126 -11.72 -4.54 -8.67
N LEU A 127 -10.64 -4.74 -9.43
CA LEU A 127 -10.03 -3.65 -10.22
C LEU A 127 -11.01 -3.05 -11.24
N THR A 128 -11.87 -3.87 -11.88
CA THR A 128 -12.90 -3.35 -12.78
C THR A 128 -13.94 -2.51 -12.04
N ARG A 129 -14.25 -2.87 -10.79
CA ARG A 129 -15.22 -2.11 -10.00
C ARG A 129 -14.62 -0.80 -9.49
N LEU A 130 -13.36 -0.81 -9.06
CA LEU A 130 -12.65 0.42 -8.66
C LEU A 130 -12.55 1.41 -9.84
N GLU A 131 -12.27 0.92 -11.05
CA GLU A 131 -12.29 1.76 -12.25
C GLU A 131 -13.68 2.40 -12.46
N ALA A 132 -14.76 1.61 -12.29
CA ALA A 132 -16.14 2.10 -12.43
C ALA A 132 -16.55 3.13 -11.36
N HIS A 133 -16.02 3.03 -10.13
CA HIS A 133 -16.22 3.98 -9.03
C HIS A 133 -15.19 5.12 -9.03
N ASN A 134 -14.31 5.20 -10.02
CA ASN A 134 -13.20 6.17 -10.07
C ASN A 134 -12.32 6.16 -8.80
N MET A 135 -12.14 4.99 -8.22
CA MET A 135 -11.27 4.75 -7.06
C MET A 135 -9.92 4.22 -7.49
N LYS A 136 -8.91 4.42 -6.66
CA LYS A 136 -7.55 3.94 -6.86
C LYS A 136 -7.20 2.85 -5.86
N ALA A 137 -6.32 1.94 -6.25
CA ALA A 137 -5.83 0.85 -5.41
C ALA A 137 -4.34 0.98 -5.10
N VAL A 138 -3.97 0.79 -3.84
CA VAL A 138 -2.63 0.44 -3.39
C VAL A 138 -2.63 -1.07 -3.15
N LEU A 139 -1.80 -1.80 -3.90
CA LEU A 139 -1.77 -3.26 -3.89
C LEU A 139 -0.49 -3.74 -3.20
N TYR A 140 -0.59 -4.24 -1.96
CA TYR A 140 0.58 -4.77 -1.25
C TYR A 140 0.74 -6.27 -1.45
N LEU A 141 1.99 -6.69 -1.73
CA LEU A 141 2.32 -7.97 -2.34
C LEU A 141 2.84 -9.03 -1.34
N ASN A 142 3.19 -8.61 -0.13
CA ASN A 142 3.72 -9.49 0.92
C ASN A 142 3.35 -8.93 2.30
N ASN A 143 3.74 -9.62 3.35
CA ASN A 143 3.51 -9.20 4.72
C ASN A 143 4.66 -9.66 5.63
N ALA A 144 5.10 -8.81 6.54
CA ALA A 144 6.05 -9.24 7.57
C ALA A 144 5.37 -9.99 8.73
N TRP A 145 4.04 -9.82 8.88
CA TRP A 145 3.25 -10.42 9.94
C TRP A 145 2.57 -11.71 9.50
N GLU A 146 2.19 -12.53 10.49
CA GLU A 146 1.70 -13.88 10.30
C GLU A 146 0.31 -13.98 9.70
N TRP A 147 -0.56 -13.01 9.95
CA TRP A 147 -1.99 -13.12 9.64
C TRP A 147 -2.32 -13.39 8.16
N SER A 148 -1.39 -13.16 7.28
CA SER A 148 -1.49 -13.56 5.86
C SER A 148 -0.37 -14.51 5.41
N GLY A 149 0.32 -15.18 6.34
CA GLY A 149 1.43 -16.09 6.07
C GLY A 149 2.75 -15.38 5.81
N GLY A 150 2.81 -14.55 4.79
CA GLY A 150 3.91 -13.62 4.50
C GLY A 150 5.31 -14.20 4.67
N TYR A 151 6.20 -13.47 5.36
CA TYR A 151 7.59 -13.89 5.57
C TYR A 151 7.71 -15.30 6.16
N GLY A 152 6.78 -15.69 7.05
CA GLY A 152 6.75 -17.01 7.64
C GLY A 152 6.58 -18.10 6.60
N ALA A 153 5.61 -17.96 5.71
CA ALA A 153 5.34 -18.94 4.65
C ALA A 153 6.50 -19.04 3.65
N TYR A 154 7.09 -17.93 3.25
CA TYR A 154 8.25 -17.95 2.33
C TYR A 154 9.48 -18.63 2.94
N LEU A 155 9.73 -18.44 4.23
CA LEU A 155 10.79 -19.13 4.96
C LEU A 155 10.52 -20.64 5.05
N GLU A 156 9.28 -21.04 5.33
CA GLU A 156 8.86 -22.44 5.34
C GLU A 156 9.12 -23.10 3.99
N TRP A 157 8.69 -22.47 2.91
CA TRP A 157 8.91 -22.96 1.54
C TRP A 157 10.39 -22.98 1.15
N ALA A 158 11.20 -22.12 1.73
CA ALA A 158 12.65 -22.12 1.57
C ALA A 158 13.37 -23.18 2.44
N GLY A 159 12.64 -23.98 3.22
CA GLY A 159 13.19 -25.06 4.04
C GLY A 159 13.71 -24.64 5.41
N ALA A 160 13.33 -23.46 5.92
CA ALA A 160 13.74 -22.98 7.25
C ALA A 160 13.00 -23.69 8.43
N GLY A 161 12.08 -24.61 8.12
CA GLY A 161 11.23 -25.29 9.09
C GLY A 161 9.86 -24.65 9.21
N LYS A 162 9.00 -25.16 10.10
CA LYS A 162 7.64 -24.68 10.29
C LYS A 162 7.64 -23.29 10.94
N ALA A 163 6.86 -22.37 10.39
CA ALA A 163 6.70 -21.05 10.97
C ALA A 163 5.93 -21.10 12.30
N PRO A 164 6.39 -20.44 13.34
CA PRO A 164 5.63 -20.30 14.58
C PRO A 164 4.36 -19.48 14.35
N VAL A 165 3.29 -19.83 15.08
CA VAL A 165 2.03 -19.11 15.07
C VAL A 165 1.92 -18.31 16.39
N PRO A 166 1.92 -16.97 16.37
CA PRO A 166 2.01 -16.16 17.60
C PRO A 166 0.96 -16.48 18.66
N VAL A 167 -0.30 -16.72 18.28
CA VAL A 167 -1.38 -17.10 19.22
C VAL A 167 -1.18 -18.46 19.87
N VAL A 168 -0.27 -19.29 19.34
CA VAL A 168 0.06 -20.63 19.87
C VAL A 168 1.46 -20.63 20.50
N ASP A 169 2.43 -20.06 19.80
CA ASP A 169 3.86 -20.18 20.10
C ASP A 169 4.46 -18.95 20.82
N GLY A 170 3.77 -17.81 20.71
CA GLY A 170 4.19 -16.51 21.23
C GLY A 170 4.95 -15.66 20.20
N TRP A 171 4.82 -14.35 20.35
CA TRP A 171 5.40 -13.34 19.46
C TRP A 171 6.93 -13.39 19.38
N ASP A 172 7.61 -13.64 20.49
CA ASP A 172 9.09 -13.70 20.52
C ASP A 172 9.63 -14.78 19.58
N LYS A 173 8.96 -15.95 19.54
CA LYS A 173 9.37 -17.04 18.65
C LYS A 173 9.11 -16.71 17.20
N TYR A 174 7.96 -16.08 16.91
CA TYR A 174 7.64 -15.65 15.55
C TYR A 174 8.64 -14.63 15.04
N GLN A 175 8.89 -13.57 15.80
CA GLN A 175 9.82 -12.52 15.41
C GLN A 175 11.25 -13.05 15.21
N ALA A 176 11.72 -13.91 16.11
CA ALA A 176 13.03 -14.59 15.96
C ALA A 176 13.10 -15.47 14.69
N TYR A 177 11.97 -16.08 14.30
CA TYR A 177 11.91 -16.89 13.09
C TYR A 177 11.91 -16.03 11.85
N VAL A 178 11.04 -15.01 11.75
CA VAL A 178 10.93 -14.16 10.55
C VAL A 178 12.10 -13.19 10.37
N ALA A 179 12.90 -12.94 11.41
CA ALA A 179 14.18 -12.24 11.31
C ALA A 179 15.15 -12.90 10.31
N GLN A 180 14.97 -14.19 10.03
CA GLN A 180 15.77 -14.90 9.03
C GLN A 180 15.43 -14.48 7.58
N PHE A 181 14.26 -13.87 7.33
CA PHE A 181 13.77 -13.62 5.97
C PHE A 181 14.73 -12.75 5.15
N VAL A 182 15.17 -11.63 5.69
CA VAL A 182 16.07 -10.72 4.97
C VAL A 182 17.46 -11.35 4.71
N HIS A 183 17.83 -12.39 5.45
CA HIS A 183 19.07 -13.14 5.31
C HIS A 183 18.92 -14.41 4.45
N ASN A 184 17.72 -14.82 4.09
CA ASN A 184 17.44 -16.04 3.33
C ASN A 184 17.18 -15.71 1.85
N ASP A 185 18.21 -15.90 1.02
CA ASP A 185 18.12 -15.57 -0.40
C ASP A 185 17.09 -16.44 -1.14
N SER A 186 16.87 -17.69 -0.71
CA SER A 186 15.83 -18.55 -1.29
C SER A 186 14.42 -18.02 -0.98
N ALA A 187 14.13 -17.61 0.25
CA ALA A 187 12.86 -17.03 0.62
C ALA A 187 12.59 -15.72 -0.13
N LYS A 188 13.60 -14.83 -0.20
CA LYS A 188 13.51 -13.59 -0.99
C LYS A 188 13.25 -13.87 -2.46
N GLN A 189 13.90 -14.87 -3.05
CA GLN A 189 13.70 -15.24 -4.45
C GLN A 189 12.26 -15.70 -4.72
N LEU A 190 11.64 -16.44 -3.79
CA LEU A 190 10.23 -16.83 -3.89
C LEU A 190 9.31 -15.60 -3.85
N ALA A 191 9.59 -14.65 -2.96
CA ALA A 191 8.85 -13.37 -2.89
C ALA A 191 9.03 -12.56 -4.19
N TYR A 192 10.23 -12.47 -4.75
CA TYR A 192 10.46 -11.82 -6.05
C TYR A 192 9.70 -12.51 -7.20
N ASN A 193 9.56 -13.83 -7.16
CA ASN A 193 8.77 -14.56 -8.15
C ASN A 193 7.28 -14.24 -8.02
N HIS A 194 6.77 -14.11 -6.78
CA HIS A 194 5.40 -13.65 -6.55
C HIS A 194 5.17 -12.26 -7.13
N ILE A 195 6.06 -11.31 -6.85
CA ILE A 195 6.02 -9.95 -7.44
C ILE A 195 5.92 -10.04 -8.97
N ARG A 196 6.79 -10.81 -9.63
CA ARG A 196 6.78 -10.96 -11.08
C ARG A 196 5.45 -11.51 -11.60
N ASN A 197 4.91 -12.51 -10.94
CA ASN A 197 3.66 -13.14 -11.35
C ASN A 197 2.46 -12.19 -11.22
N ILE A 198 2.38 -11.42 -10.14
CA ILE A 198 1.25 -10.53 -9.91
C ILE A 198 1.37 -9.26 -10.75
N VAL A 199 2.50 -8.58 -10.72
CA VAL A 199 2.70 -7.32 -11.46
C VAL A 199 2.60 -7.54 -12.98
N GLY A 200 3.10 -8.68 -13.46
CA GLY A 200 3.02 -9.08 -14.88
C GLY A 200 1.67 -9.63 -15.34
N ARG A 201 0.64 -9.61 -14.46
CA ARG A 201 -0.66 -10.21 -14.77
C ARG A 201 -1.43 -9.42 -15.82
N THR A 202 -2.22 -10.14 -16.60
CA THR A 202 -3.29 -9.59 -17.45
C THR A 202 -4.63 -9.85 -16.78
N ASN A 203 -5.45 -8.82 -16.62
CA ASN A 203 -6.79 -8.93 -16.07
C ASN A 203 -7.64 -9.85 -16.97
N SER A 204 -8.15 -10.95 -16.41
CA SER A 204 -8.88 -11.97 -17.15
C SER A 204 -10.27 -11.53 -17.63
N ILE A 205 -10.79 -10.43 -17.08
CA ILE A 205 -12.11 -9.88 -17.42
C ILE A 205 -11.99 -8.85 -18.55
N THR A 206 -11.03 -7.95 -18.45
CA THR A 206 -10.84 -6.85 -19.41
C THR A 206 -9.87 -7.19 -20.53
N GLY A 207 -9.02 -8.20 -20.35
CA GLY A 207 -7.92 -8.53 -21.27
C GLY A 207 -6.77 -7.51 -21.27
N LYS A 208 -6.80 -6.50 -20.40
CA LYS A 208 -5.74 -5.50 -20.25
C LYS A 208 -4.64 -5.98 -19.29
N PRO A 209 -3.34 -5.76 -19.59
CA PRO A 209 -2.28 -5.95 -18.59
C PRO A 209 -2.51 -5.04 -17.37
N TYR A 210 -2.11 -5.49 -16.19
CA TYR A 210 -2.26 -4.71 -14.96
C TYR A 210 -1.53 -3.36 -15.03
N LYS A 211 -0.37 -3.33 -15.67
CA LYS A 211 0.38 -2.09 -15.91
C LYS A 211 -0.36 -1.01 -16.72
N ASP A 212 -1.49 -1.35 -17.33
CA ASP A 212 -2.32 -0.43 -18.12
C ASP A 212 -3.67 -0.16 -17.43
N SER A 213 -3.85 -0.59 -16.15
CA SER A 213 -5.08 -0.39 -15.38
C SER A 213 -5.06 0.95 -14.65
N PRO A 214 -5.94 1.90 -14.97
CA PRO A 214 -5.98 3.17 -14.26
C PRO A 214 -6.52 3.06 -12.83
N ALA A 215 -7.08 1.91 -12.44
CA ALA A 215 -7.50 1.64 -11.06
C ALA A 215 -6.30 1.39 -10.13
N ILE A 216 -5.17 0.92 -10.64
CA ILE A 216 -3.97 0.73 -9.82
C ILE A 216 -3.26 2.08 -9.67
N MET A 217 -3.00 2.50 -8.44
CA MET A 217 -2.13 3.63 -8.12
C MET A 217 -0.72 3.15 -7.87
N THR A 218 -0.58 2.13 -7.02
CA THR A 218 0.71 1.75 -6.45
C THR A 218 0.83 0.24 -6.28
N TRP A 219 2.00 -0.27 -6.61
CA TRP A 219 2.50 -1.54 -6.11
C TRP A 219 3.26 -1.29 -4.81
N GLU A 220 2.82 -1.91 -3.75
CA GLU A 220 3.48 -1.85 -2.45
C GLU A 220 4.19 -3.17 -2.16
N ILE A 221 5.44 -3.09 -1.72
CA ILE A 221 6.31 -4.27 -1.62
C ILE A 221 5.79 -5.25 -0.56
N ALA A 222 5.46 -4.75 0.62
CA ALA A 222 4.95 -5.60 1.70
C ALA A 222 4.17 -4.76 2.73
N ASN A 223 3.27 -5.40 3.48
CA ASN A 223 2.77 -4.82 4.71
C ASN A 223 3.87 -4.87 5.78
N GLU A 224 4.24 -3.71 6.29
CA GLU A 224 5.18 -3.49 7.39
C GLU A 224 6.50 -4.28 7.29
N PRO A 225 7.25 -4.17 6.17
CA PRO A 225 8.51 -4.87 6.03
C PRO A 225 9.50 -4.46 7.11
N ARG A 226 10.08 -5.46 7.80
CA ARG A 226 11.05 -5.28 8.88
C ARG A 226 12.23 -6.22 8.74
N ALA A 227 13.36 -5.83 9.32
CA ALA A 227 14.50 -6.71 9.50
C ALA A 227 14.36 -7.62 10.72
N PHE A 228 13.57 -7.20 11.72
CA PHE A 228 13.50 -7.84 13.05
C PHE A 228 14.89 -7.99 13.70
N GLY A 229 15.81 -7.07 13.38
CA GLY A 229 17.17 -7.04 13.87
C GLY A 229 17.78 -5.65 13.78
N GLU A 230 18.30 -5.12 14.89
CA GLU A 230 18.83 -3.74 14.98
C GLU A 230 20.26 -3.59 14.46
N ASP A 231 20.94 -4.70 14.15
CA ASP A 231 22.31 -4.66 13.65
C ASP A 231 22.38 -4.13 12.20
N SER A 232 23.55 -3.59 11.86
CA SER A 232 23.77 -2.94 10.56
C SER A 232 23.62 -3.88 9.35
N LEU A 233 23.90 -5.18 9.52
CA LEU A 233 23.74 -6.16 8.45
C LEU A 233 22.27 -6.43 8.17
N SER A 234 21.46 -6.63 9.20
CA SER A 234 20.01 -6.82 9.09
C SER A 234 19.34 -5.63 8.42
N LYS A 235 19.69 -4.41 8.83
CA LYS A 235 19.22 -3.16 8.21
C LYS A 235 19.63 -3.04 6.74
N ALA A 236 20.87 -3.36 6.40
CA ALA A 236 21.34 -3.35 5.01
C ALA A 236 20.64 -4.41 4.15
N ARG A 237 20.31 -5.58 4.71
CA ARG A 237 19.57 -6.64 4.02
C ARG A 237 18.10 -6.27 3.80
N LEU A 238 17.48 -5.55 4.74
CA LEU A 238 16.13 -4.99 4.56
C LEU A 238 16.11 -3.98 3.40
N GLU A 239 17.06 -3.04 3.39
CA GLU A 239 17.19 -2.06 2.32
C GLU A 239 17.38 -2.75 0.95
N ASP A 240 18.28 -3.74 0.87
CA ASP A 240 18.52 -4.53 -0.36
C ASP A 240 17.25 -5.25 -0.83
N TYR A 241 16.49 -5.89 0.08
CA TYR A 241 15.24 -6.56 -0.26
C TYR A 241 14.20 -5.58 -0.82
N ILE A 242 14.01 -4.44 -0.16
CA ILE A 242 13.04 -3.42 -0.59
C ILE A 242 13.43 -2.85 -1.97
N LEU A 243 14.68 -2.41 -2.14
CA LEU A 243 15.10 -1.79 -3.40
C LEU A 243 15.20 -2.79 -4.55
N THR A 244 15.53 -4.05 -4.28
CA THR A 244 15.49 -5.10 -5.30
C THR A 244 14.06 -5.40 -5.73
N SER A 245 13.11 -5.47 -4.79
CA SER A 245 11.68 -5.62 -5.10
C SER A 245 11.16 -4.47 -5.96
N ALA A 246 11.51 -3.23 -5.59
CA ALA A 246 11.11 -2.04 -6.34
C ALA A 246 11.65 -2.04 -7.78
N ARG A 247 12.92 -2.41 -7.99
CA ARG A 247 13.50 -2.55 -9.33
C ARG A 247 12.76 -3.58 -10.16
N ILE A 248 12.46 -4.75 -9.59
CA ILE A 248 11.70 -5.80 -10.28
C ILE A 248 10.31 -5.29 -10.71
N ILE A 249 9.63 -4.56 -9.84
CA ILE A 249 8.32 -3.95 -10.17
C ILE A 249 8.47 -2.98 -11.33
N LYS A 250 9.41 -2.03 -11.25
CA LYS A 250 9.63 -1.00 -12.28
C LYS A 250 10.08 -1.56 -13.63
N GLU A 251 10.78 -2.70 -13.65
CA GLU A 251 11.14 -3.40 -14.89
C GLU A 251 9.91 -3.97 -15.62
N ILE A 252 8.88 -4.40 -14.88
CA ILE A 252 7.66 -5.00 -15.43
C ILE A 252 6.60 -3.93 -15.71
N ASP A 253 6.44 -3.03 -14.76
CA ASP A 253 5.44 -1.96 -14.76
C ASP A 253 6.10 -0.59 -14.52
N PRO A 254 6.47 0.11 -15.58
CA PRO A 254 7.02 1.45 -15.48
C PRO A 254 5.96 2.53 -15.28
N ASN A 255 4.68 2.20 -15.32
CA ASN A 255 3.58 3.16 -15.34
C ASN A 255 3.07 3.50 -13.94
N HIS A 256 2.99 2.50 -13.04
CA HIS A 256 2.46 2.70 -11.70
C HIS A 256 3.54 3.07 -10.68
N LEU A 257 3.08 3.66 -9.59
CA LEU A 257 3.94 4.04 -8.48
C LEU A 257 4.39 2.79 -7.70
N VAL A 258 5.51 2.93 -6.99
CA VAL A 258 6.03 1.92 -6.08
C VAL A 258 6.26 2.54 -4.72
N SER A 259 5.80 1.87 -3.68
CA SER A 259 6.06 2.21 -2.29
C SER A 259 6.43 0.98 -1.45
N THR A 260 6.77 1.20 -0.20
CA THR A 260 7.44 0.19 0.62
C THR A 260 6.49 -0.62 1.50
N GLY A 261 5.45 0.01 2.07
CA GLY A 261 4.60 -0.53 3.14
C GLY A 261 5.17 -0.32 4.55
N SER A 262 6.18 0.54 4.72
CA SER A 262 6.91 0.71 5.98
C SER A 262 6.12 1.48 7.04
N GLU A 263 6.22 1.06 8.31
CA GLU A 263 5.70 1.82 9.45
C GLU A 263 6.44 3.14 9.73
N GLY A 264 7.51 3.43 8.99
CA GLY A 264 8.38 4.55 9.28
C GLY A 264 9.54 4.16 10.20
N LEU A 265 9.82 5.00 11.21
CA LEU A 265 10.90 4.79 12.19
C LEU A 265 10.83 3.40 12.85
N HIS A 266 9.63 2.94 13.21
CA HIS A 266 9.44 1.62 13.83
C HIS A 266 9.74 0.48 12.86
N GLY A 267 9.31 0.57 11.61
CA GLY A 267 9.58 -0.43 10.56
C GLY A 267 11.04 -0.49 10.11
N CYS A 268 11.81 0.56 10.37
CA CYS A 268 13.24 0.64 10.07
C CYS A 268 14.13 0.48 11.32
N GLU A 269 13.71 -0.32 12.29
CA GLU A 269 14.47 -0.65 13.51
C GLU A 269 14.99 0.59 14.24
N ARG A 270 14.12 1.61 14.39
CA ARG A 270 14.38 2.91 15.01
C ARG A 270 15.49 3.75 14.32
N ASP A 271 15.73 3.48 13.04
CA ASP A 271 16.71 4.17 12.21
C ASP A 271 16.01 5.05 11.17
N LEU A 272 15.84 6.33 11.50
CA LEU A 272 15.17 7.29 10.63
C LEU A 272 15.98 7.59 9.35
N ASP A 273 17.31 7.50 9.43
CA ASP A 273 18.19 7.70 8.27
C ASP A 273 18.04 6.51 7.28
N LEU A 274 17.86 5.30 7.79
CA LEU A 274 17.54 4.13 6.96
C LEU A 274 16.21 4.33 6.26
N TRP A 275 15.16 4.74 6.98
CA TRP A 275 13.86 5.02 6.40
C TRP A 275 13.94 6.10 5.31
N ALA A 276 14.59 7.21 5.61
CA ALA A 276 14.74 8.31 4.65
C ALA A 276 15.54 7.88 3.41
N ARG A 277 16.62 7.13 3.58
CA ARG A 277 17.47 6.65 2.48
C ARG A 277 16.72 5.67 1.57
N ILE A 278 15.94 4.74 2.12
CA ILE A 278 15.10 3.83 1.34
C ILE A 278 14.07 4.62 0.51
N HIS A 279 13.35 5.56 1.12
CA HIS A 279 12.31 6.31 0.41
C HIS A 279 12.87 7.36 -0.55
N GLN A 280 14.12 7.82 -0.36
CA GLN A 280 14.80 8.70 -1.33
C GLN A 280 15.30 7.95 -2.57
N ALA A 281 15.39 6.63 -2.54
CA ALA A 281 15.83 5.85 -3.69
C ALA A 281 14.95 6.14 -4.92
N PRO A 282 15.53 6.19 -6.13
CA PRO A 282 14.79 6.55 -7.34
C PRO A 282 13.69 5.56 -7.71
N GLU A 283 13.79 4.31 -7.24
CA GLU A 283 12.79 3.26 -7.49
C GLU A 283 11.54 3.40 -6.63
N ILE A 284 11.57 4.17 -5.54
CA ILE A 284 10.44 4.43 -4.64
C ILE A 284 9.85 5.80 -4.98
N ASP A 285 8.57 5.88 -5.24
CA ASP A 285 7.93 7.12 -5.75
C ASP A 285 7.43 8.05 -4.64
N TYR A 286 7.08 7.53 -3.47
CA TYR A 286 6.62 8.31 -2.33
C TYR A 286 6.96 7.63 -1.00
N ALA A 287 6.92 8.39 0.07
CA ALA A 287 7.19 7.88 1.40
C ALA A 287 5.91 7.56 2.14
N ILE A 288 5.99 6.56 3.01
CA ILE A 288 4.88 6.15 3.85
C ILE A 288 5.32 5.96 5.30
N LEU A 289 4.33 6.07 6.18
CA LEU A 289 4.44 5.72 7.59
C LEU A 289 3.07 5.23 8.10
N HIS A 290 3.10 4.46 9.19
CA HIS A 290 1.93 4.02 9.93
C HIS A 290 1.88 4.70 11.30
N LEU A 291 0.72 4.70 11.93
CA LEU A 291 0.50 5.42 13.18
C LEU A 291 -0.46 4.66 14.09
N TRP A 292 0.07 4.08 15.15
CA TRP A 292 -0.67 3.21 16.07
C TRP A 292 -0.60 3.69 17.54
N PRO A 293 -1.29 4.81 17.90
CA PRO A 293 -1.17 5.42 19.23
C PRO A 293 -1.50 4.48 20.38
N TYR A 294 -2.46 3.58 20.19
CA TYR A 294 -2.82 2.61 21.22
C TYR A 294 -1.76 1.51 21.35
N ASN A 295 -1.34 0.91 20.26
CA ASN A 295 -0.31 -0.15 20.25
C ASN A 295 1.04 0.36 20.78
N TRP A 296 1.35 1.62 20.54
CA TRP A 296 2.58 2.27 21.02
C TRP A 296 2.42 2.90 22.41
N GLN A 297 1.31 2.62 23.10
CA GLN A 297 1.03 3.06 24.48
C GLN A 297 1.06 4.60 24.64
N TRP A 298 0.64 5.33 23.62
CA TRP A 298 0.44 6.77 23.71
C TRP A 298 -0.91 7.15 24.28
N VAL A 299 -1.82 6.21 24.29
CA VAL A 299 -3.15 6.25 24.91
C VAL A 299 -3.48 4.86 25.46
N ASP A 300 -4.26 4.76 26.50
CA ASP A 300 -4.77 3.51 27.08
C ASP A 300 -6.30 3.41 27.00
N SER A 301 -6.84 2.24 27.32
CA SER A 301 -8.27 1.95 27.23
C SER A 301 -9.15 2.86 28.08
N GLY A 302 -8.65 3.36 29.20
CA GLY A 302 -9.36 4.28 30.10
C GLY A 302 -9.31 5.74 29.66
N THR A 303 -8.38 6.09 28.77
CA THR A 303 -8.07 7.48 28.39
C THR A 303 -8.32 7.77 26.91
N THR A 304 -9.01 6.90 26.17
CA THR A 304 -9.28 7.09 24.73
C THR A 304 -9.94 8.43 24.38
N VAL A 305 -10.74 9.00 25.28
CA VAL A 305 -11.36 10.31 25.09
C VAL A 305 -10.53 11.43 25.68
N SER A 306 -10.15 11.33 26.96
CA SER A 306 -9.42 12.40 27.67
C SER A 306 -7.97 12.54 27.24
N GLY A 307 -7.36 11.48 26.74
CA GLY A 307 -5.96 11.44 26.29
C GLY A 307 -5.75 11.72 24.80
N VAL A 308 -6.81 11.95 24.02
CA VAL A 308 -6.71 12.10 22.55
C VAL A 308 -5.75 13.22 22.13
N ASP A 309 -5.77 14.37 22.80
CA ASP A 309 -4.89 15.50 22.45
C ASP A 309 -3.41 15.16 22.74
N SER A 310 -3.14 14.46 23.86
CA SER A 310 -1.79 14.00 24.18
C SER A 310 -1.29 12.96 23.18
N ALA A 311 -2.14 12.01 22.80
CA ALA A 311 -1.84 11.02 21.76
C ALA A 311 -1.57 11.70 20.41
N TRP A 312 -2.38 12.70 20.06
CA TRP A 312 -2.17 13.47 18.84
C TRP A 312 -0.85 14.26 18.85
N MET A 313 -0.48 14.88 19.95
CA MET A 313 0.81 15.60 20.03
C MET A 313 2.00 14.69 19.75
N LYS A 314 2.00 13.47 20.32
CA LYS A 314 3.03 12.45 20.04
C LYS A 314 2.99 11.99 18.59
N SER A 315 1.78 11.78 18.04
CA SER A 315 1.56 11.41 16.65
C SER A 315 2.08 12.45 15.68
N LYS A 316 1.76 13.71 15.95
CA LYS A 316 2.24 14.86 15.16
C LYS A 316 3.75 14.97 15.19
N GLU A 317 4.37 14.84 16.37
CA GLU A 317 5.84 14.84 16.50
C GLU A 317 6.45 13.69 15.68
N TYR A 318 5.86 12.51 15.71
CA TYR A 318 6.30 11.36 14.92
C TYR A 318 6.23 11.67 13.42
N ILE A 319 5.10 12.16 12.93
CA ILE A 319 4.90 12.51 11.51
C ILE A 319 5.87 13.62 11.10
N GLU A 320 6.00 14.68 11.89
CA GLU A 320 6.87 15.83 11.56
C GLU A 320 8.35 15.44 11.51
N LYS A 321 8.82 14.51 12.33
CA LYS A 321 10.18 13.94 12.22
C LYS A 321 10.43 13.28 10.86
N HIS A 322 9.45 12.56 10.31
CA HIS A 322 9.56 11.94 9.00
C HIS A 322 9.54 13.00 7.88
N ILE A 323 8.65 14.00 7.99
CA ILE A 323 8.58 15.12 7.04
C ILE A 323 9.92 15.90 7.01
N ASP A 324 10.54 16.10 8.16
CA ASP A 324 11.82 16.83 8.26
C ASP A 324 12.98 16.04 7.66
N ALA A 325 12.96 14.72 7.82
CA ALA A 325 13.99 13.81 7.29
C ALA A 325 13.88 13.55 5.79
N PHE A 326 12.74 13.88 5.17
CA PHE A 326 12.42 13.50 3.81
C PHE A 326 11.89 14.67 2.99
N LYS A 327 12.34 14.81 1.72
CA LYS A 327 11.96 15.94 0.86
C LYS A 327 11.74 15.50 -0.59
N GLY A 328 10.88 16.25 -1.28
CA GLY A 328 10.77 16.20 -2.74
C GLY A 328 9.84 15.15 -3.31
N LYS A 329 9.28 14.28 -2.48
CA LYS A 329 8.27 13.30 -2.90
C LYS A 329 7.07 13.36 -1.96
N PRO A 330 5.88 12.87 -2.36
CA PRO A 330 4.72 12.82 -1.48
C PRO A 330 4.96 11.95 -0.24
N ILE A 331 4.21 12.22 0.83
CA ILE A 331 4.17 11.41 2.06
C ILE A 331 2.73 10.99 2.33
N VAL A 332 2.52 9.73 2.66
CA VAL A 332 1.21 9.13 2.97
C VAL A 332 1.23 8.52 4.36
N LEU A 333 0.19 8.77 5.15
CA LEU A 333 -0.12 8.01 6.37
C LEU A 333 -0.96 6.79 5.97
N GLU A 334 -0.30 5.67 5.68
CA GLU A 334 -0.91 4.55 4.97
C GLU A 334 -1.66 3.58 5.88
N GLU A 335 -1.33 3.57 7.16
CA GLU A 335 -2.16 2.98 8.20
C GLU A 335 -2.23 3.91 9.40
N PHE A 336 -3.43 4.07 9.90
CA PHE A 336 -3.64 4.62 11.22
C PHE A 336 -5.00 4.17 11.76
N GLY A 337 -5.08 4.12 13.08
CA GLY A 337 -6.31 3.82 13.76
C GLY A 337 -6.34 4.49 15.12
N TYR A 338 -7.54 4.66 15.64
CA TYR A 338 -7.76 5.09 17.01
C TYR A 338 -8.97 4.35 17.57
N PRO A 339 -8.91 3.80 18.80
CA PRO A 339 -9.97 2.98 19.33
C PRO A 339 -11.27 3.77 19.56
N ARG A 340 -12.40 3.05 19.56
CA ARG A 340 -13.66 3.59 20.07
C ARG A 340 -13.51 3.97 21.54
N ASP A 341 -14.39 4.86 22.01
CA ASP A 341 -14.36 5.31 23.39
C ASP A 341 -14.41 4.11 24.35
N PHE A 342 -13.44 4.07 25.27
CA PHE A 342 -13.27 3.00 26.25
C PHE A 342 -13.14 1.59 25.65
N MET A 343 -12.60 1.46 24.42
CA MET A 343 -12.43 0.19 23.72
C MET A 343 -13.72 -0.60 23.50
N SER A 344 -14.87 0.08 23.45
CA SER A 344 -16.16 -0.58 23.28
C SER A 344 -16.42 -0.98 21.84
N TYR A 345 -16.64 -2.25 21.58
CA TYR A 345 -17.02 -2.79 20.26
C TYR A 345 -18.55 -2.91 20.07
N ALA A 346 -19.35 -2.58 21.09
CA ALA A 346 -20.79 -2.69 20.99
C ALA A 346 -21.34 -1.73 19.88
N PRO A 347 -22.29 -2.19 19.06
CA PRO A 347 -22.92 -1.34 18.07
C PRO A 347 -23.48 -0.04 18.69
N GLY A 348 -23.19 1.11 18.07
CA GLY A 348 -23.61 2.42 18.59
C GLY A 348 -22.75 2.96 19.74
N SER A 349 -21.65 2.31 20.10
CA SER A 349 -20.69 2.89 21.06
C SER A 349 -20.17 4.22 20.58
N PRO A 350 -19.95 5.19 21.48
CA PRO A 350 -19.39 6.49 21.15
C PRO A 350 -18.01 6.39 20.49
N THR A 351 -17.68 7.40 19.70
CA THR A 351 -16.43 7.52 18.95
C THR A 351 -15.78 8.89 19.08
N VAL A 352 -16.09 9.61 20.17
CA VAL A 352 -15.69 11.01 20.37
C VAL A 352 -14.17 11.20 20.25
N GLY A 353 -13.39 10.32 20.93
CA GLY A 353 -11.93 10.35 20.85
C GLY A 353 -11.42 10.03 19.45
N ARG A 354 -11.97 8.99 18.83
CA ARG A 354 -11.60 8.55 17.48
C ARG A 354 -11.93 9.61 16.43
N ASP A 355 -13.12 10.17 16.46
CA ASP A 355 -13.56 11.16 15.49
C ASP A 355 -12.67 12.42 15.56
N LYS A 356 -12.31 12.87 16.78
CA LYS A 356 -11.37 13.96 16.97
C LYS A 356 -9.95 13.64 16.46
N PHE A 357 -9.47 12.42 16.69
CA PHE A 357 -8.15 12.00 16.18
C PHE A 357 -8.13 11.97 14.65
N PHE A 358 -9.20 11.46 14.02
CA PHE A 358 -9.34 11.44 12.58
C PHE A 358 -9.42 12.86 11.98
N GLU A 359 -10.13 13.78 12.64
CA GLU A 359 -10.17 15.20 12.24
C GLU A 359 -8.75 15.79 12.20
N TYR A 360 -7.91 15.51 13.18
CA TYR A 360 -6.53 15.99 13.20
C TYR A 360 -5.69 15.44 12.02
N VAL A 361 -5.86 14.17 11.67
CA VAL A 361 -5.18 13.59 10.50
C VAL A 361 -5.66 14.24 9.20
N LEU A 362 -6.97 14.38 9.03
CA LEU A 362 -7.56 15.02 7.85
C LEU A 362 -7.14 16.49 7.71
N ASP A 363 -6.98 17.19 8.82
CA ASP A 363 -6.45 18.56 8.81
C ASP A 363 -5.03 18.64 8.28
N MET A 364 -4.16 17.68 8.61
CA MET A 364 -2.80 17.62 8.05
C MET A 364 -2.79 17.43 6.54
N ILE A 365 -3.81 16.76 5.96
CA ILE A 365 -3.92 16.56 4.51
C ILE A 365 -4.51 17.79 3.83
N PHE A 366 -5.66 18.26 4.29
CA PHE A 366 -6.50 19.20 3.55
C PHE A 366 -6.36 20.67 4.00
N LYS A 367 -5.97 20.92 5.25
CA LYS A 367 -5.73 22.29 5.77
C LYS A 367 -4.24 22.64 5.73
N ASP A 368 -3.40 21.78 6.27
CA ASP A 368 -1.96 22.05 6.40
C ASP A 368 -1.16 21.66 5.16
N GLY A 369 -1.66 20.71 4.36
CA GLY A 369 -0.97 20.19 3.18
C GLY A 369 0.37 19.51 3.48
N LYS A 370 0.55 18.99 4.70
CA LYS A 370 1.81 18.38 5.15
C LYS A 370 1.98 16.94 4.68
N ILE A 371 0.89 16.22 4.48
CA ILE A 371 0.84 14.87 3.92
C ILE A 371 -0.14 14.83 2.75
N ASN A 372 0.03 13.89 1.83
CA ASN A 372 -0.67 13.88 0.55
C ASN A 372 -1.88 12.95 0.50
N GLY A 373 -2.03 12.09 1.51
CA GLY A 373 -3.15 11.17 1.64
C GLY A 373 -3.06 10.30 2.88
N CYS A 374 -4.11 9.54 3.11
CA CYS A 374 -4.14 8.53 4.18
C CYS A 374 -5.01 7.33 3.82
N ASN A 375 -4.73 6.17 4.45
CA ASN A 375 -5.59 5.00 4.46
C ASN A 375 -5.89 4.61 5.91
N ILE A 376 -7.16 4.66 6.29
CA ILE A 376 -7.60 4.30 7.64
C ILE A 376 -7.55 2.78 7.78
N TRP A 377 -7.01 2.27 8.86
CA TRP A 377 -7.10 0.86 9.20
C TRP A 377 -8.26 0.62 10.16
N GLY A 378 -9.23 -0.23 9.85
CA GLY A 378 -9.47 -0.93 8.60
C GLY A 378 -10.95 -0.81 8.32
N TRP A 379 -11.32 -0.96 7.06
CA TRP A 379 -12.72 -0.95 6.66
C TRP A 379 -13.37 -2.30 6.96
N GLY A 380 -14.45 -2.33 7.72
CA GLY A 380 -15.22 -3.53 8.02
C GLY A 380 -16.63 -3.51 7.43
N GLY A 381 -17.02 -2.38 6.80
CA GLY A 381 -18.36 -2.20 6.26
C GLY A 381 -19.43 -2.38 7.34
N THR A 382 -20.43 -3.19 7.03
CA THR A 382 -21.51 -3.55 7.95
C THR A 382 -21.24 -4.87 8.71
N ALA A 383 -20.07 -5.46 8.55
CA ALA A 383 -19.70 -6.70 9.24
C ALA A 383 -19.50 -6.48 10.73
N VAL A 384 -19.88 -7.45 11.52
CA VAL A 384 -19.68 -7.46 12.98
C VAL A 384 -18.77 -8.62 13.31
N PRO A 385 -17.62 -8.38 14.01
CA PRO A 385 -16.76 -9.46 14.46
C PRO A 385 -17.53 -10.46 15.32
N ARG A 386 -17.21 -11.75 15.16
CA ARG A 386 -17.81 -12.83 15.96
C ARG A 386 -16.87 -13.31 17.04
N HIS A 387 -15.57 -13.14 16.83
CA HIS A 387 -14.49 -13.52 17.72
C HIS A 387 -13.50 -12.37 17.89
N ASP A 388 -12.72 -12.38 18.97
CA ASP A 388 -11.69 -11.38 19.23
C ASP A 388 -10.53 -11.47 18.23
N THR A 389 -10.26 -12.66 17.73
CA THR A 389 -9.33 -12.93 16.63
C THR A 389 -10.11 -13.58 15.48
N TRP A 390 -9.92 -13.12 14.25
CA TRP A 390 -10.62 -13.63 13.10
C TRP A 390 -10.42 -15.15 12.95
N GLN A 391 -11.49 -15.86 12.63
CA GLN A 391 -11.50 -17.31 12.39
C GLN A 391 -12.15 -17.62 11.05
N THR A 392 -11.74 -18.74 10.45
CA THR A 392 -12.33 -19.20 9.19
C THR A 392 -13.85 -19.30 9.29
N GLY A 393 -14.54 -18.53 8.45
CA GLY A 393 -16.01 -18.46 8.42
C GLY A 393 -16.59 -17.24 9.14
N ASP A 394 -15.76 -16.44 9.80
CA ASP A 394 -16.15 -15.12 10.26
C ASP A 394 -16.34 -14.17 9.08
N PRO A 395 -17.21 -13.17 9.20
CA PRO A 395 -17.26 -12.11 8.20
C PRO A 395 -15.95 -11.36 8.19
N TYR A 396 -15.47 -11.01 6.99
CA TYR A 396 -14.31 -10.14 6.86
C TYR A 396 -14.63 -8.76 7.46
N THR A 397 -13.77 -8.31 8.35
CA THR A 397 -13.88 -7.03 9.07
C THR A 397 -12.60 -6.21 8.85
N GLY A 398 -12.48 -5.07 9.53
CA GLY A 398 -11.33 -4.20 9.37
C GLY A 398 -10.02 -4.82 9.82
N ASP A 399 -10.07 -5.67 10.84
CA ASP A 399 -8.88 -6.33 11.39
C ASP A 399 -8.98 -7.85 11.11
N PRO A 400 -7.97 -8.46 10.49
CA PRO A 400 -7.93 -9.88 10.17
C PRO A 400 -7.64 -10.77 11.39
#